data_f7d805edaabef425b59e9fc23b66bf4a
#
_entry.id   f7d805edaabef425b59e9fc23b66bf4a
#
_cell.length_a   1.000
_cell.length_b   1.000
_cell.length_c   1.000
_cell.angle_alpha   90.00
_cell.angle_beta   90.00
_cell.angle_gamma   90.00
#
_symmetry.space_group_name_H-M   'P 1'
#
loop_
_entity.id
_entity.type
_entity.pdbx_description
1 polymer ?
#
loop_
_entity_poly.entity_id
_entity_poly.type
_entity_poly.pdbx_seq_one_letter_code
_entity_poly.pdbx_strand_id
1 'polypeptide(L)'
;KAMWNEVRGTGTYSQKATDYLKEKGYTLKDTYNMGYVSDPQTWDALATSRSADSEAIVNTYDGLVEYDNENEIKPALAESWEVSEDGKTYTFHIRQGAKWVDAQGREVADVKADDFVAGMQHMLDAGGGLEYLVENIIVNALKYNTGDVTDFAEVGVKATDDNTVVYTLCQP
;
A
#
# COMPACT_ATOMS: atom_id res chain seq x y z
N LYS A 1 1.95 -28.99 -1.47
CA LYS A 1 1.44 -28.74 -2.85
C LYS A 1 -0.01 -29.18 -3.03
N ALA A 2 -0.43 -30.35 -2.50
CA ALA A 2 -1.83 -30.80 -2.64
C ALA A 2 -2.81 -29.82 -2.00
N MET A 3 -2.59 -29.42 -0.73
CA MET A 3 -3.43 -28.45 -0.03
C MET A 3 -3.49 -27.11 -0.77
N TRP A 4 -2.34 -26.64 -1.27
CA TRP A 4 -2.28 -25.39 -2.03
C TRP A 4 -3.17 -25.42 -3.27
N ASN A 5 -3.13 -26.52 -4.02
CA ASN A 5 -3.96 -26.68 -5.22
C ASN A 5 -5.46 -26.80 -4.92
N GLU A 6 -5.82 -27.38 -3.75
CA GLU A 6 -7.22 -27.53 -3.34
C GLU A 6 -7.86 -26.20 -2.90
N VAL A 7 -7.10 -25.30 -2.27
CA VAL A 7 -7.66 -24.08 -1.66
C VAL A 7 -7.41 -22.81 -2.45
N ARG A 8 -6.50 -22.85 -3.40
CA ARG A 8 -6.16 -21.72 -4.26
C ARG A 8 -7.37 -21.31 -5.11
N GLY A 9 -7.57 -20.02 -5.25
CA GLY A 9 -8.57 -19.48 -6.14
C GLY A 9 -10.02 -19.56 -5.65
N THR A 10 -10.22 -19.80 -4.36
CA THR A 10 -11.57 -20.04 -3.82
C THR A 10 -12.22 -18.82 -3.18
N GLY A 11 -11.54 -17.69 -3.05
CA GLY A 11 -11.99 -16.54 -2.25
C GLY A 11 -12.15 -16.82 -0.75
N THR A 12 -12.09 -18.10 -0.35
CA THR A 12 -12.13 -18.55 1.05
C THR A 12 -10.85 -19.29 1.42
N TYR A 13 -9.74 -18.83 0.84
CA TYR A 13 -8.45 -19.49 0.96
C TYR A 13 -8.05 -19.80 2.40
N SER A 14 -8.06 -18.80 3.27
CA SER A 14 -7.64 -18.97 4.67
C SER A 14 -8.56 -19.93 5.44
N GLN A 15 -9.88 -19.85 5.22
CA GLN A 15 -10.83 -20.75 5.87
C GLN A 15 -10.65 -22.18 5.39
N LYS A 16 -10.57 -22.42 4.08
CA LYS A 16 -10.36 -23.76 3.53
C LYS A 16 -9.00 -24.36 3.91
N ALA A 17 -7.94 -23.55 3.97
CA ALA A 17 -6.64 -24.01 4.45
C ALA A 17 -6.72 -24.41 5.93
N THR A 18 -7.40 -23.64 6.75
CA THR A 18 -7.66 -23.92 8.16
C THR A 18 -8.45 -25.22 8.34
N ASP A 19 -9.53 -25.39 7.59
CA ASP A 19 -10.38 -26.58 7.65
C ASP A 19 -9.64 -27.85 7.21
N TYR A 20 -8.88 -27.76 6.12
CA TYR A 20 -8.04 -28.85 5.66
C TYR A 20 -6.99 -29.28 6.71
N LEU A 21 -6.31 -28.31 7.34
CA LEU A 21 -5.33 -28.62 8.38
C LEU A 21 -5.98 -29.27 9.59
N LYS A 22 -7.15 -28.78 10.04
CA LYS A 22 -7.92 -29.38 11.14
C LYS A 22 -8.37 -30.81 10.79
N GLU A 23 -8.87 -31.06 9.58
CA GLU A 23 -9.27 -32.39 9.10
C GLU A 23 -8.08 -33.38 9.14
N LYS A 24 -6.89 -32.90 8.82
CA LYS A 24 -5.65 -33.70 8.91
C LYS A 24 -5.09 -33.84 10.32
N GLY A 25 -5.80 -33.35 11.34
CA GLY A 25 -5.41 -33.48 12.74
C GLY A 25 -4.36 -32.49 13.23
N TYR A 26 -4.09 -31.42 12.48
CA TYR A 26 -3.18 -30.37 12.92
C TYR A 26 -3.87 -29.42 13.88
N THR A 27 -3.17 -29.06 14.95
CA THR A 27 -3.59 -27.98 15.85
C THR A 27 -2.99 -26.67 15.37
N LEU A 28 -3.83 -25.71 15.04
CA LEU A 28 -3.39 -24.36 14.68
C LEU A 28 -3.02 -23.57 15.95
N LYS A 29 -1.98 -22.77 15.85
CA LYS A 29 -1.54 -21.85 16.91
C LYS A 29 -1.92 -20.43 16.51
N ASP A 30 -2.25 -19.62 17.48
CA ASP A 30 -2.55 -18.20 17.31
C ASP A 30 -1.27 -17.34 17.22
N THR A 31 -0.12 -17.97 17.41
CA THR A 31 1.18 -17.29 17.40
C THR A 31 2.09 -17.90 16.34
N TYR A 32 2.58 -17.05 15.47
CA TYR A 32 3.63 -17.37 14.50
C TYR A 32 4.93 -16.67 14.91
N ASN A 33 5.98 -17.46 15.14
CA ASN A 33 7.30 -16.94 15.47
C ASN A 33 8.17 -16.95 14.21
N MET A 34 8.55 -15.78 13.76
CA MET A 34 9.42 -15.57 12.60
C MET A 34 10.75 -14.98 13.05
N GLY A 35 11.85 -15.47 12.49
CA GLY A 35 13.14 -14.82 12.62
C GLY A 35 13.28 -13.68 11.62
N TYR A 36 13.89 -12.59 12.00
CA TYR A 36 14.23 -11.47 11.12
C TYR A 36 15.74 -11.17 11.20
N VAL A 37 16.26 -10.52 10.18
CA VAL A 37 17.72 -10.34 10.01
C VAL A 37 18.31 -9.25 10.90
N SER A 38 17.53 -8.23 11.23
CA SER A 38 17.94 -7.13 12.13
C SER A 38 16.71 -6.37 12.65
N ASP A 39 16.88 -5.64 13.74
CA ASP A 39 15.85 -4.73 14.23
C ASP A 39 15.53 -3.63 13.20
N PRO A 40 14.25 -3.22 13.07
CA PRO A 40 13.88 -2.05 12.28
C PRO A 40 14.62 -0.80 12.79
N GLN A 41 15.12 0.00 11.87
CA GLN A 41 15.76 1.28 12.20
C GLN A 41 14.76 2.43 12.21
N THR A 42 13.69 2.30 11.46
CA THR A 42 12.60 3.28 11.40
C THR A 42 11.26 2.58 11.19
N TRP A 43 10.20 3.23 11.62
CA TRP A 43 8.80 2.86 11.34
C TRP A 43 8.17 3.78 10.28
N ASP A 44 8.96 4.67 9.69
CA ASP A 44 8.54 5.51 8.58
C ASP A 44 8.64 4.72 7.27
N ALA A 45 7.50 4.21 6.81
CA ALA A 45 7.37 3.40 5.60
C ALA A 45 7.82 4.13 4.33
N LEU A 46 7.78 5.46 4.35
CA LEU A 46 8.05 6.31 3.19
C LEU A 46 9.48 6.84 3.16
N ALA A 47 10.26 6.61 4.23
CA ALA A 47 11.63 7.09 4.38
C ALA A 47 12.66 5.95 4.47
N THR A 48 12.33 4.75 4.03
CA THR A 48 13.23 3.60 4.05
C THR A 48 13.02 2.65 2.88
N SER A 49 14.12 2.16 2.32
CA SER A 49 14.14 1.06 1.33
C SER A 49 14.71 -0.24 1.91
N ARG A 50 14.89 -0.33 3.24
CA ARG A 50 15.49 -1.50 3.90
C ARG A 50 14.47 -2.61 4.10
N SER A 51 14.81 -3.84 3.69
CA SER A 51 13.94 -5.01 3.82
C SER A 51 13.53 -5.29 5.27
N ALA A 52 14.44 -5.12 6.25
CA ALA A 52 14.13 -5.36 7.66
C ALA A 52 13.10 -4.38 8.21
N ASP A 53 13.11 -3.13 7.76
CA ASP A 53 12.10 -2.13 8.12
C ASP A 53 10.77 -2.48 7.43
N SER A 54 10.80 -2.78 6.13
CA SER A 54 9.61 -3.12 5.34
C SER A 54 8.88 -4.35 5.88
N GLU A 55 9.60 -5.42 6.29
CA GLU A 55 8.99 -6.63 6.89
C GLU A 55 8.18 -6.32 8.16
N ALA A 56 8.63 -5.36 8.97
CA ALA A 56 7.90 -4.93 10.15
C ALA A 56 6.73 -4.01 9.80
N ILE A 57 6.98 -3.01 8.93
CA ILE A 57 6.06 -1.94 8.59
C ILE A 57 4.85 -2.43 7.78
N VAL A 58 5.02 -3.41 6.88
CA VAL A 58 3.95 -3.93 6.00
C VAL A 58 2.71 -4.43 6.77
N ASN A 59 2.86 -4.74 8.05
CA ASN A 59 1.75 -5.16 8.92
C ASN A 59 1.03 -3.99 9.60
N THR A 60 1.43 -2.75 9.34
CA THR A 60 0.92 -1.56 10.05
C THR A 60 0.23 -0.55 9.13
N TYR A 61 0.34 -0.71 7.81
CA TYR A 61 -0.23 0.19 6.81
C TYR A 61 -0.96 -0.59 5.73
N ASP A 62 -2.06 -0.03 5.24
CA ASP A 62 -2.75 -0.47 4.04
C ASP A 62 -2.45 0.48 2.87
N GLY A 63 -2.34 -0.07 1.66
CA GLY A 63 -2.24 0.69 0.43
C GLY A 63 -3.62 1.06 -0.16
N LEU A 64 -3.62 1.77 -1.29
CA LEU A 64 -4.84 1.99 -2.07
C LEU A 64 -5.42 0.67 -2.58
N VAL A 65 -4.54 -0.22 -2.98
CA VAL A 65 -4.86 -1.56 -3.51
C VAL A 65 -3.95 -2.60 -2.85
N GLU A 66 -4.33 -3.86 -2.90
CA GLU A 66 -3.55 -4.98 -2.40
C GLU A 66 -3.51 -6.13 -3.40
N TYR A 67 -2.60 -7.07 -3.20
CA TYR A 67 -2.59 -8.33 -3.94
C TYR A 67 -3.27 -9.42 -3.12
N ASP A 68 -4.17 -10.15 -3.76
CA ASP A 68 -4.74 -11.35 -3.16
C ASP A 68 -3.81 -12.58 -3.29
N ASN A 69 -4.28 -13.72 -2.80
CA ASN A 69 -3.51 -14.98 -2.84
C ASN A 69 -3.25 -15.53 -4.24
N GLU A 70 -3.91 -14.98 -5.26
CA GLU A 70 -3.74 -15.33 -6.68
C GLU A 70 -2.89 -14.32 -7.41
N ASN A 71 -2.37 -13.32 -6.68
CA ASN A 71 -1.57 -12.23 -7.21
C ASN A 71 -2.37 -11.30 -8.13
N GLU A 72 -3.67 -11.17 -7.86
CA GLU A 72 -4.55 -10.19 -8.51
C GLU A 72 -4.70 -8.95 -7.64
N ILE A 73 -4.76 -7.78 -8.29
CA ILE A 73 -4.96 -6.50 -7.61
C ILE A 73 -6.42 -6.39 -7.15
N LYS A 74 -6.62 -6.10 -5.88
CA LYS A 74 -7.92 -5.93 -5.23
C LYS A 74 -8.02 -4.58 -4.52
N PRO A 75 -9.24 -4.06 -4.32
CA PRO A 75 -9.48 -2.87 -3.51
C PRO A 75 -9.01 -3.05 -2.06
N ALA A 76 -8.29 -2.05 -1.53
CA ALA A 76 -7.92 -1.94 -0.12
C ALA A 76 -8.46 -0.63 0.47
N LEU A 77 -7.65 0.41 0.71
CA LEU A 77 -8.18 1.71 1.13
C LEU A 77 -8.98 2.40 0.02
N ALA A 78 -8.63 2.20 -1.26
CA ALA A 78 -9.53 2.55 -2.35
C ALA A 78 -10.59 1.47 -2.51
N GLU A 79 -11.87 1.83 -2.47
CA GLU A 79 -12.98 0.91 -2.76
C GLU A 79 -13.16 0.64 -4.25
N SER A 80 -12.72 1.58 -5.09
CA SER A 80 -12.72 1.49 -6.57
C SER A 80 -11.72 2.45 -7.18
N TRP A 81 -11.42 2.25 -8.45
CA TRP A 81 -10.64 3.19 -9.25
C TRP A 81 -11.05 3.15 -10.72
N GLU A 82 -10.73 4.24 -11.42
CA GLU A 82 -10.95 4.40 -12.84
C GLU A 82 -9.63 4.75 -13.53
N VAL A 83 -9.51 4.34 -14.78
CA VAL A 83 -8.37 4.66 -15.64
C VAL A 83 -8.87 5.40 -16.87
N SER A 84 -8.25 6.52 -17.21
CA SER A 84 -8.59 7.28 -18.42
C SER A 84 -8.32 6.47 -19.70
N GLU A 85 -8.98 6.84 -20.79
CA GLU A 85 -8.84 6.15 -22.09
C GLU A 85 -7.39 6.10 -22.59
N ASP A 86 -6.59 7.11 -22.28
CA ASP A 86 -5.17 7.18 -22.65
C ASP A 86 -4.25 6.42 -21.67
N GLY A 87 -4.80 5.79 -20.63
CA GLY A 87 -4.06 5.01 -19.63
C GLY A 87 -3.19 5.83 -18.69
N LYS A 88 -3.31 7.17 -18.68
CA LYS A 88 -2.39 8.03 -17.93
C LYS A 88 -2.94 8.60 -16.65
N THR A 89 -4.24 8.62 -16.48
CA THR A 89 -4.87 9.16 -15.27
C THR A 89 -5.59 8.06 -14.52
N TYR A 90 -5.22 7.88 -13.26
CA TYR A 90 -5.84 6.95 -12.33
C TYR A 90 -6.55 7.73 -11.25
N THR A 91 -7.85 7.52 -11.12
CA THR A 91 -8.69 8.15 -10.11
C THR A 91 -9.11 7.10 -9.09
N PHE A 92 -8.67 7.22 -7.86
CA PHE A 92 -8.99 6.29 -6.77
C PHE A 92 -10.03 6.91 -5.83
N HIS A 93 -11.05 6.13 -5.50
CA HIS A 93 -12.09 6.50 -4.54
C HIS A 93 -11.80 5.85 -3.19
N ILE A 94 -11.45 6.67 -2.21
CA ILE A 94 -11.09 6.21 -0.87
C ILE A 94 -12.34 5.78 -0.12
N ARG A 95 -12.28 4.62 0.49
CA ARG A 95 -13.33 4.03 1.31
C ARG A 95 -13.69 4.96 2.47
N GLN A 96 -14.96 5.27 2.61
CA GLN A 96 -15.44 6.07 3.73
C GLN A 96 -15.32 5.29 5.04
N GLY A 97 -15.00 6.00 6.11
CA GLY A 97 -14.91 5.44 7.46
C GLY A 97 -13.59 4.73 7.76
N ALA A 98 -12.62 4.69 6.82
CA ALA A 98 -11.26 4.26 7.13
C ALA A 98 -10.62 5.23 8.15
N LYS A 99 -9.88 4.67 9.11
CA LYS A 99 -9.31 5.43 10.24
C LYS A 99 -7.82 5.21 10.38
N TRP A 100 -7.14 6.28 10.70
CA TRP A 100 -5.84 6.18 11.33
C TRP A 100 -6.02 5.73 12.78
N VAL A 101 -5.22 4.75 13.20
CA VAL A 101 -5.23 4.22 14.56
C VAL A 101 -3.86 4.35 15.21
N ASP A 102 -3.84 4.54 16.52
CA ASP A 102 -2.59 4.53 17.28
C ASP A 102 -2.15 3.10 17.67
N ALA A 103 -1.01 2.99 18.35
CA ALA A 103 -0.46 1.71 18.81
C ALA A 103 -1.36 0.96 19.81
N GLN A 104 -2.39 1.59 20.36
CA GLN A 104 -3.40 0.99 21.22
C GLN A 104 -4.70 0.66 20.46
N GLY A 105 -4.73 0.87 19.13
CA GLY A 105 -5.90 0.63 18.29
C GLY A 105 -7.00 1.69 18.44
N ARG A 106 -6.68 2.87 18.99
CA ARG A 106 -7.65 3.97 19.12
C ARG A 106 -7.68 4.79 17.82
N GLU A 107 -8.88 5.11 17.35
CA GLU A 107 -9.07 5.99 16.20
C GLU A 107 -8.55 7.40 16.52
N VAL A 108 -7.68 7.94 15.66
CA VAL A 108 -7.06 9.27 15.83
C VAL A 108 -7.46 10.26 14.75
N ALA A 109 -7.76 9.80 13.54
CA ALA A 109 -8.21 10.63 12.43
C ALA A 109 -8.93 9.80 11.36
N ASP A 110 -9.69 10.46 10.47
CA ASP A 110 -10.16 9.86 9.23
C ASP A 110 -9.02 9.78 8.22
N VAL A 111 -8.96 8.68 7.44
CA VAL A 111 -8.10 8.59 6.27
C VAL A 111 -8.73 9.42 5.15
N LYS A 112 -7.95 10.31 4.54
CA LYS A 112 -8.38 11.19 3.46
C LYS A 112 -7.48 11.09 2.24
N ALA A 113 -7.97 11.53 1.10
CA ALA A 113 -7.20 11.59 -0.15
C ALA A 113 -5.92 12.43 -0.01
N ASP A 114 -5.97 13.49 0.80
CA ASP A 114 -4.82 14.37 1.06
C ASP A 114 -3.68 13.67 1.82
N ASP A 115 -3.95 12.58 2.56
CA ASP A 115 -2.92 11.78 3.22
C ASP A 115 -2.00 11.10 2.18
N PHE A 116 -2.55 10.69 1.03
CA PHE A 116 -1.77 10.10 -0.06
C PHE A 116 -0.91 11.15 -0.79
N VAL A 117 -1.42 12.39 -0.92
CA VAL A 117 -0.67 13.52 -1.47
C VAL A 117 0.49 13.88 -0.55
N ALA A 118 0.21 14.04 0.74
CA ALA A 118 1.22 14.32 1.77
C ALA A 118 2.25 13.19 1.88
N GLY A 119 1.80 11.93 1.79
CA GLY A 119 2.67 10.76 1.80
C GLY A 119 3.62 10.74 0.60
N MET A 120 3.15 11.05 -0.61
CA MET A 120 4.00 11.14 -1.80
C MET A 120 5.05 12.25 -1.66
N GLN A 121 4.63 13.41 -1.17
CA GLN A 121 5.57 14.52 -0.91
C GLN A 121 6.61 14.12 0.14
N HIS A 122 6.19 13.53 1.25
CA HIS A 122 7.09 13.07 2.30
C HIS A 122 8.11 12.07 1.78
N MET A 123 7.69 11.11 0.95
CA MET A 123 8.59 10.11 0.36
C MET A 123 9.66 10.75 -0.52
N LEU A 124 9.29 11.72 -1.36
CA LEU A 124 10.25 12.44 -2.21
C LEU A 124 11.17 13.37 -1.41
N ASP A 125 10.67 14.01 -0.35
CA ASP A 125 11.47 14.90 0.51
C ASP A 125 12.42 14.12 1.44
N ALA A 126 12.04 12.93 1.86
CA ALA A 126 12.79 12.14 2.83
C ALA A 126 14.10 11.54 2.27
N GLY A 127 14.18 11.30 0.96
CA GLY A 127 15.37 10.71 0.33
C GLY A 127 15.72 9.32 0.86
N GLY A 128 14.70 8.51 1.19
CA GLY A 128 14.84 7.19 1.81
C GLY A 128 15.18 6.05 0.84
N GLY A 129 15.35 6.35 -0.45
CA GLY A 129 15.69 5.38 -1.49
C GLY A 129 14.46 4.69 -2.12
N LEU A 130 13.26 5.27 -1.98
CA LEU A 130 12.04 4.81 -2.64
C LEU A 130 11.66 5.65 -3.86
N GLU A 131 12.33 6.75 -4.11
CA GLU A 131 12.04 7.75 -5.15
C GLU A 131 11.99 7.11 -6.53
N TYR A 132 12.85 6.13 -6.80
CA TYR A 132 12.92 5.40 -8.07
C TYR A 132 11.59 4.71 -8.44
N LEU A 133 10.74 4.42 -7.46
CA LEU A 133 9.44 3.79 -7.71
C LEU A 133 8.46 4.71 -8.45
N VAL A 134 8.67 6.03 -8.37
CA VAL A 134 7.73 7.02 -8.89
C VAL A 134 8.34 8.03 -9.86
N GLU A 135 9.67 8.23 -9.85
CA GLU A 135 10.38 9.28 -10.60
C GLU A 135 10.07 9.31 -12.09
N ASN A 136 10.02 8.14 -12.74
CA ASN A 136 9.73 8.02 -14.17
C ASN A 136 8.29 7.56 -14.48
N ILE A 137 7.46 7.47 -13.45
CA ILE A 137 6.09 7.02 -13.54
C ILE A 137 5.13 8.19 -13.33
N ILE A 138 5.28 8.92 -12.24
CA ILE A 138 4.41 10.06 -11.89
C ILE A 138 4.94 11.34 -12.54
N VAL A 139 4.05 12.11 -13.15
CA VAL A 139 4.39 13.40 -13.76
C VAL A 139 5.13 14.29 -12.75
N ASN A 140 6.25 14.85 -13.18
CA ASN A 140 7.13 15.74 -12.43
C ASN A 140 7.73 15.18 -11.13
N ALA A 141 7.54 13.90 -10.77
CA ALA A 141 8.16 13.34 -9.56
C ALA A 141 9.70 13.42 -9.61
N LEU A 142 10.33 13.03 -10.74
CA LEU A 142 11.77 13.19 -10.93
C LEU A 142 12.21 14.64 -10.85
N LYS A 143 11.49 15.55 -11.51
CA LYS A 143 11.84 16.98 -11.51
C LYS A 143 11.74 17.61 -10.12
N TYR A 144 10.77 17.18 -9.33
CA TYR A 144 10.63 17.61 -7.94
C TYR A 144 11.81 17.08 -7.11
N ASN A 145 12.13 15.81 -7.24
CA ASN A 145 13.25 15.18 -6.53
C ASN A 145 14.62 15.82 -6.88
N THR A 146 14.81 16.25 -8.14
CA THR A 146 16.06 16.93 -8.59
C THR A 146 16.08 18.43 -8.30
N GLY A 147 14.97 19.02 -7.88
CA GLY A 147 14.83 20.46 -7.61
C GLY A 147 14.52 21.32 -8.86
N ASP A 148 14.27 20.71 -10.03
CA ASP A 148 13.86 21.42 -11.24
C ASP A 148 12.40 21.93 -11.14
N VAL A 149 11.58 21.30 -10.30
CA VAL A 149 10.25 21.73 -9.86
C VAL A 149 10.30 21.86 -8.34
N THR A 150 9.88 22.99 -7.82
CA THR A 150 9.91 23.28 -6.37
C THR A 150 8.52 23.34 -5.74
N ASP A 151 7.47 23.49 -6.54
CA ASP A 151 6.09 23.44 -6.07
C ASP A 151 5.55 22.02 -6.22
N PHE A 152 5.30 21.35 -5.11
CA PHE A 152 4.75 19.99 -5.12
C PHE A 152 3.37 19.90 -5.80
N ALA A 153 2.61 20.98 -5.87
CA ALA A 153 1.35 21.03 -6.60
C ALA A 153 1.47 20.74 -8.11
N GLU A 154 2.69 20.80 -8.67
CA GLU A 154 2.98 20.42 -10.06
C GLU A 154 3.24 18.90 -10.24
N VAL A 155 3.42 18.15 -9.14
CA VAL A 155 3.57 16.69 -9.18
C VAL A 155 2.22 16.05 -9.49
N GLY A 156 2.24 14.96 -10.24
CA GLY A 156 1.06 14.26 -10.75
C GLY A 156 0.28 13.46 -9.70
N VAL A 157 0.14 13.98 -8.48
CA VAL A 157 -0.73 13.42 -7.46
C VAL A 157 -1.55 14.53 -6.82
N LYS A 158 -2.89 14.38 -6.75
CA LYS A 158 -3.79 15.43 -6.24
C LYS A 158 -5.00 14.81 -5.55
N ALA A 159 -5.40 15.38 -4.42
CA ALA A 159 -6.72 15.17 -3.85
C ALA A 159 -7.70 16.15 -4.51
N THR A 160 -8.80 15.69 -5.06
CA THR A 160 -9.86 16.53 -5.65
C THR A 160 -10.97 16.81 -4.66
N ASP A 161 -11.12 15.95 -3.67
CA ASP A 161 -11.97 16.06 -2.50
C ASP A 161 -11.43 15.13 -1.39
N ASP A 162 -12.12 15.07 -0.25
CA ASP A 162 -11.69 14.26 0.90
C ASP A 162 -11.53 12.75 0.59
N ASN A 163 -12.22 12.23 -0.43
CA ASN A 163 -12.26 10.81 -0.74
C ASN A 163 -11.73 10.45 -2.14
N THR A 164 -11.24 11.42 -2.91
CA THR A 164 -10.79 11.16 -4.28
C THR A 164 -9.35 11.62 -4.48
N VAL A 165 -8.46 10.68 -4.77
CA VAL A 165 -7.05 10.96 -5.14
C VAL A 165 -6.80 10.58 -6.60
N VAL A 166 -6.13 11.47 -7.31
CA VAL A 166 -5.84 11.33 -8.75
C VAL A 166 -4.33 11.27 -8.95
N TYR A 167 -3.88 10.25 -9.67
CA TYR A 167 -2.50 10.11 -10.13
C TYR A 167 -2.42 10.33 -11.64
N THR A 168 -1.44 11.11 -12.07
CA THR A 168 -1.16 11.35 -13.49
C THR A 168 0.22 10.80 -13.83
N LEU A 169 0.26 9.88 -14.80
CA LEU A 169 1.46 9.17 -15.22
C LEU A 169 2.14 9.86 -16.40
N CYS A 170 3.46 9.72 -16.50
CA CYS A 170 4.25 10.19 -17.64
C CYS A 170 3.90 9.45 -18.94
N GLN A 171 3.51 8.17 -18.80
CA GLN A 171 3.16 7.28 -19.94
C GLN A 171 2.10 6.27 -19.47
N PRO A 172 1.35 5.66 -20.40
CA PRO A 172 0.37 4.61 -20.09
C PRO A 172 1.02 3.38 -19.48
#